data_af8a3ab3d36ee9d479128498118bf828
#
_entry.id   af8a3ab3d36ee9d479128498118bf828
#
_cell.length_a   1.000
_cell.length_b   1.000
_cell.length_c   1.000
_cell.angle_alpha   90.00
_cell.angle_beta   90.00
_cell.angle_gamma   90.00
#
_symmetry.space_group_name_H-M   'P 1'
#
loop_
_entity.id
_entity.type
_entity.pdbx_description
1 polymer ?
#
loop_
_entity_poly.entity_id
_entity_poly.type
_entity_poly.pdbx_seq_one_letter_code
_entity_poly.pdbx_strand_id
1 'polypeptide(L)'
;MPVIILGGIYGGIFTPTEAAAVSVVYGLFVGMVIYREVSIRDMFDILVDSAKTTGGIMLIVASASLFSFVCTKFGIADAASNLLGSIAHNQFTFLLIVNIIFLIAGCFIDANSAMYIFIPIMLPVCKALGYDIVAFGVMATVNLAIGQVTPPVGVNLFVAISIKIKKGLEVTLQEISRAVVPMIAACVAVLLIVTYIPITSTFLPKALAKEGSYTGDQSSASSDTASKDAGDGNNSFDTIADYSDLDWPEMTWNFACSTTETSTWADGGRKFGELMEKATGGKVKVNIYAADQLTNGNQSEGIQALMNGDPVQISMHSNLIYSAFDPRFNVVSLPFVYDSYDDADAKFDGEAGEKLKEILGEYGLHCMGIAENGFREITNSKHEIKSVDDMKNLKVRVAGSNLLMECYKRWGADATNMNWSETYTALQQNTVEGQENPLPAIDAASVQEVQPYCSMWDAIYDCLFFCINEDIYNSLTPQQQEVVDEAGQKAVEYERYINRSGDDEIKERWASQNGVTITEKEDMDIDSFKEAVDGIDDWFVNELKSQGYDDAQDLVDLFTKDSFNTVQDYSNLGWPETTWNFACSTTETSTWADGGRKFGELMEKATGGKVKVN
;
A
#
# COMPACT_ATOMS: atom_id res chain seq x y z
N MET A 1 34.46 13.79 0.24
CA MET A 1 33.35 13.09 0.88
C MET A 1 31.99 13.70 0.53
N PRO A 2 31.63 14.96 0.91
CA PRO A 2 30.32 15.51 0.58
C PRO A 2 29.98 15.49 -0.90
N VAL A 3 30.93 15.77 -1.78
CA VAL A 3 30.74 15.74 -3.24
C VAL A 3 30.47 14.32 -3.76
N ILE A 4 31.11 13.31 -3.18
CA ILE A 4 30.90 11.90 -3.56
C ILE A 4 29.50 11.46 -3.13
N ILE A 5 29.10 11.78 -1.89
CA ILE A 5 27.81 11.40 -1.32
C ILE A 5 26.68 12.15 -2.05
N LEU A 6 26.70 13.50 -1.98
CA LEU A 6 25.62 14.31 -2.54
C LEU A 6 25.59 14.25 -4.06
N GLY A 7 26.77 14.29 -4.70
CA GLY A 7 26.89 14.17 -6.15
C GLY A 7 26.45 12.79 -6.68
N GLY A 8 26.73 11.73 -5.93
CA GLY A 8 26.29 10.38 -6.26
C GLY A 8 24.77 10.17 -6.08
N ILE A 9 24.21 10.72 -4.98
CA ILE A 9 22.76 10.64 -4.71
C ILE A 9 21.99 11.50 -5.73
N TYR A 10 22.32 12.77 -5.89
CA TYR A 10 21.61 13.67 -6.82
C TYR A 10 21.90 13.35 -8.30
N GLY A 11 23.00 12.68 -8.59
CA GLY A 11 23.32 12.17 -9.92
C GLY A 11 22.65 10.82 -10.24
N GLY A 12 21.86 10.25 -9.31
CA GLY A 12 21.19 8.97 -9.51
C GLY A 12 22.11 7.75 -9.57
N ILE A 13 23.40 7.89 -9.11
CA ILE A 13 24.40 6.81 -9.16
C ILE A 13 24.28 5.90 -7.94
N PHE A 14 23.93 6.46 -6.77
CA PHE A 14 23.84 5.76 -5.50
C PHE A 14 22.55 6.13 -4.76
N THR A 15 21.97 5.16 -4.09
CA THR A 15 20.99 5.38 -3.04
C THR A 15 21.65 6.00 -1.80
N PRO A 16 20.93 6.65 -0.88
CA PRO A 16 21.49 7.13 0.39
C PRO A 16 22.22 6.04 1.18
N THR A 17 21.70 4.80 1.18
CA THR A 17 22.30 3.66 1.87
C THR A 17 23.61 3.20 1.18
N GLU A 18 23.60 3.12 -0.14
CA GLU A 18 24.80 2.79 -0.92
C GLU A 18 25.86 3.90 -0.81
N ALA A 19 25.45 5.17 -0.81
CA ALA A 19 26.34 6.30 -0.58
C ALA A 19 27.00 6.22 0.80
N ALA A 20 26.28 5.75 1.82
CA ALA A 20 26.85 5.47 3.14
C ALA A 20 27.89 4.35 3.07
N ALA A 21 27.59 3.23 2.38
CA ALA A 21 28.55 2.13 2.20
C ALA A 21 29.81 2.58 1.42
N VAL A 22 29.63 3.32 0.32
CA VAL A 22 30.74 3.93 -0.44
C VAL A 22 31.57 4.85 0.45
N SER A 23 30.93 5.58 1.35
CA SER A 23 31.59 6.46 2.32
C SER A 23 32.52 5.70 3.28
N VAL A 24 32.08 4.52 3.74
CA VAL A 24 32.87 3.64 4.61
C VAL A 24 34.10 3.14 3.85
N VAL A 25 33.91 2.62 2.62
CA VAL A 25 35.01 2.14 1.76
C VAL A 25 36.00 3.26 1.46
N TYR A 26 35.50 4.44 1.10
CA TYR A 26 36.35 5.61 0.86
C TYR A 26 37.12 6.04 2.11
N GLY A 27 36.46 6.08 3.27
CA GLY A 27 37.09 6.42 4.57
C GLY A 27 38.21 5.45 4.94
N LEU A 28 37.96 4.14 4.78
CA LEU A 28 38.99 3.10 5.00
C LEU A 28 40.15 3.25 4.01
N PHE A 29 39.86 3.47 2.74
CA PHE A 29 40.90 3.68 1.73
C PHE A 29 41.81 4.88 2.07
N VAL A 30 41.19 6.01 2.42
CA VAL A 30 41.94 7.23 2.79
C VAL A 30 42.75 7.01 4.07
N GLY A 31 42.17 6.40 5.10
CA GLY A 31 42.82 6.15 6.39
C GLY A 31 43.98 5.14 6.31
N MET A 32 43.77 4.06 5.54
CA MET A 32 44.75 2.98 5.43
C MET A 32 45.83 3.23 4.37
N VAL A 33 45.43 3.78 3.22
CA VAL A 33 46.35 3.89 2.05
C VAL A 33 46.97 5.28 1.95
N ILE A 34 46.18 6.34 2.12
CA ILE A 34 46.66 7.73 1.94
C ILE A 34 47.37 8.22 3.19
N TYR A 35 46.65 8.24 4.33
CA TYR A 35 47.22 8.73 5.59
C TYR A 35 48.03 7.67 6.35
N ARG A 36 47.74 6.38 6.12
CA ARG A 36 48.39 5.24 6.78
C ARG A 36 48.29 5.29 8.32
N GLU A 37 47.23 5.86 8.84
CA GLU A 37 46.99 6.00 10.27
C GLU A 37 46.12 4.87 10.83
N VAL A 38 45.42 4.10 9.96
CA VAL A 38 44.56 2.98 10.35
C VAL A 38 45.21 1.67 9.94
N SER A 39 45.46 0.79 10.90
CA SER A 39 45.92 -0.57 10.65
C SER A 39 44.76 -1.54 10.47
N ILE A 40 44.99 -2.76 9.96
CA ILE A 40 43.95 -3.83 9.87
C ILE A 40 43.38 -4.18 11.25
N ARG A 41 44.21 -4.06 12.29
CA ARG A 41 43.76 -4.33 13.68
C ARG A 41 42.81 -3.22 14.17
N ASP A 42 43.19 -1.95 13.92
CA ASP A 42 42.36 -0.80 14.26
C ASP A 42 41.03 -0.84 13.49
N MET A 43 41.00 -1.31 12.24
CA MET A 43 39.81 -1.50 11.45
C MET A 43 38.83 -2.49 12.12
N PHE A 44 39.34 -3.59 12.66
CA PHE A 44 38.50 -4.55 13.37
C PHE A 44 37.88 -3.95 14.62
N ASP A 45 38.65 -3.20 15.42
CA ASP A 45 38.17 -2.51 16.60
C ASP A 45 37.11 -1.45 16.25
N ILE A 46 37.33 -0.67 15.17
CA ILE A 46 36.35 0.30 14.65
C ILE A 46 35.04 -0.39 14.25
N LEU A 47 35.12 -1.53 13.55
CA LEU A 47 33.92 -2.28 13.16
C LEU A 47 33.15 -2.82 14.37
N VAL A 48 33.84 -3.32 15.38
CA VAL A 48 33.23 -3.79 16.63
C VAL A 48 32.53 -2.65 17.38
N ASP A 49 33.16 -1.49 17.47
CA ASP A 49 32.57 -0.34 18.14
C ASP A 49 31.40 0.25 17.35
N SER A 50 31.48 0.25 16.02
CA SER A 50 30.36 0.62 15.14
C SER A 50 29.19 -0.34 15.32
N ALA A 51 29.44 -1.66 15.38
CA ALA A 51 28.39 -2.67 15.61
C ALA A 51 27.69 -2.49 16.97
N LYS A 52 28.45 -2.19 18.04
CA LYS A 52 27.86 -1.90 19.36
C LYS A 52 26.98 -0.65 19.33
N THR A 53 27.43 0.40 18.65
CA THR A 53 26.66 1.65 18.50
C THR A 53 25.37 1.40 17.71
N THR A 54 25.48 0.69 16.59
CA THR A 54 24.32 0.31 15.75
C THR A 54 23.33 -0.55 16.54
N GLY A 55 23.80 -1.55 17.30
CA GLY A 55 22.95 -2.37 18.16
C GLY A 55 22.19 -1.55 19.21
N GLY A 56 22.85 -0.56 19.81
CA GLY A 56 22.19 0.38 20.72
C GLY A 56 21.09 1.21 20.05
N ILE A 57 21.36 1.73 18.86
CA ILE A 57 20.39 2.51 18.07
C ILE A 57 19.20 1.62 17.68
N MET A 58 19.44 0.40 17.19
CA MET A 58 18.36 -0.54 16.82
C MET A 58 17.46 -0.90 17.99
N LEU A 59 18.02 -1.06 19.21
CA LEU A 59 17.22 -1.28 20.42
C LEU A 59 16.34 -0.07 20.76
N ILE A 60 16.86 1.15 20.58
CA ILE A 60 16.08 2.37 20.77
C ILE A 60 14.95 2.46 19.77
N VAL A 61 15.22 2.20 18.49
CA VAL A 61 14.20 2.20 17.41
C VAL A 61 13.10 1.18 17.68
N ALA A 62 13.47 -0.06 18.06
CA ALA A 62 12.49 -1.09 18.43
C ALA A 62 11.62 -0.68 19.61
N SER A 63 12.23 -0.06 20.65
CA SER A 63 11.49 0.44 21.81
C SER A 63 10.58 1.62 21.46
N ALA A 64 11.00 2.52 20.56
CA ALA A 64 10.21 3.64 20.09
C ALA A 64 9.02 3.18 19.23
N SER A 65 9.21 2.15 18.41
CA SER A 65 8.12 1.54 17.62
C SER A 65 7.07 0.91 18.54
N LEU A 66 7.49 0.18 19.57
CA LEU A 66 6.57 -0.35 20.57
C LEU A 66 5.82 0.76 21.31
N PHE A 67 6.51 1.86 21.67
CA PHE A 67 5.87 3.00 22.33
C PHE A 67 4.86 3.69 21.42
N SER A 68 5.18 3.88 20.13
CA SER A 68 4.28 4.43 19.13
C SER A 68 3.02 3.56 18.97
N PHE A 69 3.19 2.24 18.91
CA PHE A 69 2.09 1.28 18.90
C PHE A 69 1.17 1.43 20.12
N VAL A 70 1.75 1.50 21.34
CA VAL A 70 0.97 1.71 22.57
C VAL A 70 0.22 3.04 22.54
N CYS A 71 0.84 4.12 22.08
CA CYS A 71 0.19 5.44 21.95
C CYS A 71 -1.02 5.39 21.00
N THR A 72 -0.87 4.72 19.88
CA THR A 72 -1.96 4.55 18.90
C THR A 72 -3.09 3.69 19.48
N LYS A 73 -2.74 2.55 20.08
CA LYS A 73 -3.71 1.62 20.69
C LYS A 73 -4.57 2.27 21.78
N PHE A 74 -3.99 3.12 22.61
CA PHE A 74 -4.70 3.80 23.69
C PHE A 74 -5.34 5.14 23.26
N GLY A 75 -5.38 5.45 21.95
CA GLY A 75 -5.96 6.69 21.46
C GLY A 75 -5.25 7.96 21.99
N ILE A 76 -4.00 7.84 22.42
CA ILE A 76 -3.23 8.98 22.95
C ILE A 76 -2.99 10.00 21.84
N ALA A 77 -2.81 9.52 20.60
CA ALA A 77 -2.64 10.37 19.43
C ALA A 77 -3.89 11.24 19.19
N ASP A 78 -5.09 10.64 19.25
CA ASP A 78 -6.37 11.35 19.06
C ASP A 78 -6.64 12.31 20.22
N ALA A 79 -6.42 11.87 21.46
CA ALA A 79 -6.56 12.72 22.63
C ALA A 79 -5.60 13.93 22.59
N ALA A 80 -4.35 13.72 22.19
CA ALA A 80 -3.37 14.78 22.04
C ALA A 80 -3.68 15.71 20.86
N SER A 81 -4.19 15.18 19.74
CA SER A 81 -4.67 15.95 18.58
C SER A 81 -5.84 16.85 18.97
N ASN A 82 -6.83 16.31 19.68
CA ASN A 82 -7.98 17.05 20.18
C ASN A 82 -7.56 18.14 21.18
N LEU A 83 -6.62 17.83 22.07
CA LEU A 83 -6.07 18.80 23.02
C LEU A 83 -5.31 19.92 22.29
N LEU A 84 -4.45 19.57 21.33
CA LEU A 84 -3.74 20.55 20.49
C LEU A 84 -4.70 21.43 19.69
N GLY A 85 -5.74 20.85 19.08
CA GLY A 85 -6.79 21.57 18.37
C GLY A 85 -7.57 22.53 19.27
N SER A 86 -7.80 22.18 20.55
CA SER A 86 -8.47 23.04 21.53
C SER A 86 -7.61 24.22 22.00
N ILE A 87 -6.29 24.09 22.00
CA ILE A 87 -5.33 25.12 22.43
C ILE A 87 -4.86 25.97 21.25
N ALA A 88 -4.65 25.33 20.11
CA ALA A 88 -4.12 25.97 18.89
C ALA A 88 -5.25 26.47 17.99
N HIS A 89 -5.82 27.61 18.34
CA HIS A 89 -6.94 28.22 17.59
C HIS A 89 -6.54 28.78 16.20
N ASN A 90 -5.26 28.85 15.89
CA ASN A 90 -4.76 29.32 14.60
C ASN A 90 -3.40 28.68 14.26
N GLN A 91 -3.05 28.71 13.00
CA GLN A 91 -1.82 28.18 12.44
C GLN A 91 -0.55 28.68 13.17
N PHE A 92 -0.50 29.98 13.52
CA PHE A 92 0.67 30.56 14.20
C PHE A 92 0.91 29.94 15.58
N THR A 93 -0.14 29.81 16.39
CA THR A 93 -0.07 29.24 17.74
C THR A 93 0.25 27.74 17.68
N PHE A 94 -0.33 27.02 16.72
CA PHE A 94 -0.02 25.61 16.50
C PHE A 94 1.47 25.40 16.20
N LEU A 95 2.00 26.10 15.20
CA LEU A 95 3.41 25.99 14.83
C LEU A 95 4.37 26.37 15.96
N LEU A 96 4.01 27.36 16.79
CA LEU A 96 4.81 27.72 17.95
C LEU A 96 4.87 26.59 18.98
N ILE A 97 3.71 26.00 19.30
CA ILE A 97 3.62 24.87 20.26
C ILE A 97 4.41 23.67 19.73
N VAL A 98 4.21 23.32 18.47
CA VAL A 98 4.91 22.21 17.81
C VAL A 98 6.43 22.42 17.83
N ASN A 99 6.90 23.64 17.53
CA ASN A 99 8.33 23.94 17.61
C ASN A 99 8.90 23.75 19.02
N ILE A 100 8.18 24.15 20.05
CA ILE A 100 8.60 23.95 21.44
C ILE A 100 8.66 22.44 21.78
N ILE A 101 7.64 21.67 21.39
CA ILE A 101 7.57 20.25 21.66
C ILE A 101 8.72 19.52 20.95
N PHE A 102 8.94 19.78 19.65
CA PHE A 102 10.03 19.13 18.92
C PHE A 102 11.42 19.53 19.43
N LEU A 103 11.61 20.80 19.81
CA LEU A 103 12.89 21.22 20.38
C LEU A 103 13.18 20.49 21.71
N ILE A 104 12.18 20.38 22.59
CA ILE A 104 12.31 19.65 23.85
C ILE A 104 12.53 18.15 23.56
N ALA A 105 11.72 17.53 22.70
CA ALA A 105 11.86 16.13 22.33
C ALA A 105 13.25 15.83 21.78
N GLY A 106 13.74 16.63 20.83
CA GLY A 106 15.06 16.48 20.22
C GLY A 106 16.23 16.62 21.19
N CYS A 107 16.03 17.28 22.36
CA CYS A 107 17.06 17.31 23.39
C CYS A 107 17.29 15.93 24.04
N PHE A 108 16.27 15.07 24.10
CA PHE A 108 16.27 13.83 24.89
C PHE A 108 16.28 12.56 24.03
N ILE A 109 15.66 12.60 22.84
CA ILE A 109 15.51 11.46 21.97
C ILE A 109 16.07 11.79 20.57
N ASP A 110 16.42 10.75 19.82
CA ASP A 110 16.90 10.94 18.44
C ASP A 110 15.76 11.41 17.51
N ALA A 111 16.16 12.02 16.37
CA ALA A 111 15.21 12.65 15.46
C ALA A 111 14.23 11.65 14.83
N ASN A 112 14.67 10.44 14.47
CA ASN A 112 13.81 9.44 13.84
C ASN A 112 12.73 8.97 14.83
N SER A 113 13.13 8.59 16.06
CA SER A 113 12.18 8.18 17.11
C SER A 113 11.19 9.29 17.43
N ALA A 114 11.66 10.54 17.50
CA ALA A 114 10.77 11.69 17.72
C ALA A 114 9.76 11.87 16.57
N MET A 115 10.18 11.70 15.32
CA MET A 115 9.28 11.78 14.17
C MET A 115 8.20 10.69 14.21
N TYR A 116 8.55 9.44 14.48
CA TYR A 116 7.59 8.33 14.58
C TYR A 116 6.53 8.55 15.66
N ILE A 117 6.89 9.22 16.77
CA ILE A 117 5.96 9.48 17.87
C ILE A 117 5.08 10.71 17.59
N PHE A 118 5.67 11.82 17.15
CA PHE A 118 4.98 13.10 17.15
C PHE A 118 4.33 13.46 15.82
N ILE A 119 4.85 13.00 14.66
CA ILE A 119 4.25 13.33 13.36
C ILE A 119 2.82 12.81 13.24
N PRO A 120 2.49 11.54 13.56
CA PRO A 120 1.11 11.05 13.49
C PRO A 120 0.12 11.86 14.33
N ILE A 121 0.58 12.40 15.48
CA ILE A 121 -0.25 13.21 16.38
C ILE A 121 -0.51 14.61 15.81
N MET A 122 0.50 15.20 15.17
CA MET A 122 0.48 16.62 14.79
C MET A 122 0.01 16.87 13.35
N LEU A 123 0.20 15.89 12.48
CA LEU A 123 -0.10 16.01 11.05
C LEU A 123 -1.60 16.25 10.76
N PRO A 124 -2.56 15.58 11.42
CA PRO A 124 -3.98 15.87 11.22
C PRO A 124 -4.34 17.34 11.55
N VAL A 125 -3.81 17.86 12.65
CA VAL A 125 -4.03 19.26 13.05
C VAL A 125 -3.35 20.23 12.07
N CYS A 126 -2.15 19.89 11.59
CA CYS A 126 -1.43 20.63 10.56
C CYS A 126 -2.25 20.74 9.28
N LYS A 127 -2.82 19.62 8.81
CA LYS A 127 -3.71 19.55 7.65
C LYS A 127 -4.96 20.41 7.85
N ALA A 128 -5.64 20.26 8.97
CA ALA A 128 -6.86 21.00 9.30
C ALA A 128 -6.64 22.54 9.34
N LEU A 129 -5.43 22.97 9.70
CA LEU A 129 -5.04 24.39 9.71
C LEU A 129 -4.51 24.90 8.35
N GLY A 130 -4.48 24.05 7.32
CA GLY A 130 -4.06 24.42 5.96
C GLY A 130 -2.57 24.78 5.83
N TYR A 131 -1.70 24.23 6.68
CA TYR A 131 -0.26 24.44 6.56
C TYR A 131 0.37 23.41 5.62
N ASP A 132 1.27 23.87 4.75
CA ASP A 132 1.96 23.06 3.76
C ASP A 132 2.73 21.88 4.41
N ILE A 133 2.43 20.65 4.00
CA ILE A 133 2.98 19.42 4.60
C ILE A 133 4.49 19.31 4.39
N VAL A 134 5.00 19.72 3.23
CA VAL A 134 6.44 19.72 2.94
C VAL A 134 7.15 20.73 3.84
N ALA A 135 6.57 21.91 4.02
CA ALA A 135 7.10 22.91 4.95
C ALA A 135 7.08 22.38 6.40
N PHE A 136 6.03 21.65 6.79
CA PHE A 136 5.92 21.03 8.10
C PHE A 136 7.02 19.97 8.31
N GLY A 137 7.24 19.10 7.34
CA GLY A 137 8.29 18.09 7.39
C GLY A 137 9.70 18.68 7.50
N VAL A 138 9.99 19.71 6.71
CA VAL A 138 11.28 20.43 6.76
C VAL A 138 11.45 21.11 8.12
N MET A 139 10.42 21.78 8.63
CA MET A 139 10.42 22.42 9.96
C MET A 139 10.70 21.40 11.06
N ALA A 140 10.01 20.25 11.06
CA ALA A 140 10.19 19.19 12.03
C ALA A 140 11.64 18.63 12.02
N THR A 141 12.16 18.35 10.81
CA THR A 141 13.53 17.84 10.63
C THR A 141 14.59 18.82 11.15
N VAL A 142 14.47 20.08 10.78
CA VAL A 142 15.40 21.14 11.21
C VAL A 142 15.33 21.32 12.73
N ASN A 143 14.13 21.32 13.30
CA ASN A 143 13.91 21.50 14.71
C ASN A 143 14.53 20.37 15.55
N LEU A 144 14.27 19.11 15.19
CA LEU A 144 14.82 17.96 15.87
C LEU A 144 16.35 17.91 15.76
N ALA A 145 16.92 18.28 14.60
CA ALA A 145 18.36 18.40 14.42
C ALA A 145 18.98 19.45 15.37
N ILE A 146 18.31 20.57 15.60
CA ILE A 146 18.72 21.60 16.58
C ILE A 146 18.60 21.02 18.00
N GLY A 147 17.54 20.27 18.30
CA GLY A 147 17.36 19.60 19.59
C GLY A 147 18.53 18.71 19.94
N GLN A 148 19.06 17.92 19.00
CA GLN A 148 20.19 17.01 19.22
C GLN A 148 21.51 17.69 19.64
N VAL A 149 21.65 18.99 19.42
CA VAL A 149 22.80 19.78 19.88
C VAL A 149 22.43 20.73 21.04
N THR A 150 21.19 20.64 21.54
CA THR A 150 20.67 21.55 22.57
C THR A 150 20.81 20.89 23.96
N PRO A 151 21.44 21.58 24.96
CA PRO A 151 21.43 21.10 26.32
C PRO A 151 19.99 20.97 26.90
N PRO A 152 19.70 20.05 27.85
CA PRO A 152 20.66 19.43 28.79
C PRO A 152 21.30 18.13 28.31
N VAL A 153 20.68 17.40 27.38
CA VAL A 153 21.27 16.14 26.92
C VAL A 153 22.01 16.38 25.61
N GLY A 154 21.30 16.62 24.50
CA GLY A 154 21.90 16.85 23.19
C GLY A 154 22.89 15.76 22.77
N VAL A 155 22.37 14.65 22.22
CA VAL A 155 23.16 13.42 21.93
C VAL A 155 24.46 13.73 21.20
N ASN A 156 24.46 14.68 20.27
CA ASN A 156 25.63 15.08 19.50
C ASN A 156 26.71 15.81 20.35
N LEU A 157 26.33 16.39 21.51
CA LEU A 157 27.30 17.01 22.40
C LEU A 157 28.19 15.95 23.08
N PHE A 158 27.62 14.78 23.37
CA PHE A 158 28.41 13.65 23.93
C PHE A 158 29.35 13.07 22.87
N VAL A 159 28.91 13.00 21.62
CA VAL A 159 29.79 12.60 20.52
C VAL A 159 30.94 13.60 20.37
N ALA A 160 30.66 14.90 20.42
CA ALA A 160 31.69 15.94 20.32
C ALA A 160 32.75 15.86 21.46
N ILE A 161 32.33 15.51 22.69
CA ILE A 161 33.26 15.30 23.84
C ILE A 161 34.15 14.07 23.60
N SER A 162 33.64 13.03 22.95
CA SER A 162 34.39 11.80 22.73
C SER A 162 35.53 11.98 21.69
N ILE A 163 35.49 13.05 20.88
CA ILE A 163 36.51 13.36 19.87
C ILE A 163 37.75 13.91 20.60
N LYS A 164 38.80 13.10 20.69
CA LYS A 164 40.09 13.53 21.20
C LYS A 164 40.81 14.44 20.21
N ILE A 165 40.65 15.75 20.36
CA ILE A 165 41.21 16.76 19.45
C ILE A 165 42.74 16.90 19.63
N LYS A 166 43.26 16.70 20.83
CA LYS A 166 44.73 16.70 21.12
C LYS A 166 44.98 16.07 22.51
N LYS A 167 46.13 15.40 22.68
CA LYS A 167 46.59 14.92 24.00
C LYS A 167 46.66 16.11 24.95
N GLY A 168 45.81 16.13 26.01
CA GLY A 168 45.85 17.10 27.09
C GLY A 168 44.74 18.14 27.10
N LEU A 169 43.80 18.17 26.14
CA LEU A 169 42.59 18.98 26.25
C LEU A 169 41.39 18.08 26.59
N GLU A 170 41.02 18.06 27.87
CA GLU A 170 39.75 17.50 28.33
C GLU A 170 38.71 18.62 28.26
N VAL A 171 37.77 18.52 27.36
CA VAL A 171 36.65 19.46 27.25
C VAL A 171 35.46 18.88 27.98
N THR A 172 34.91 19.61 28.92
CA THR A 172 33.73 19.19 29.70
C THR A 172 32.43 19.48 28.94
N LEU A 173 31.37 18.68 29.23
CA LEU A 173 30.03 18.90 28.70
C LEU A 173 29.57 20.35 28.93
N GLN A 174 29.91 20.90 30.09
CA GLN A 174 29.49 22.24 30.47
C GLN A 174 30.15 23.36 29.64
N GLU A 175 31.39 23.17 29.24
CA GLU A 175 32.13 24.11 28.36
C GLU A 175 31.60 24.06 26.96
N ILE A 176 31.38 22.85 26.39
CA ILE A 176 30.77 22.70 25.06
C ILE A 176 29.34 23.28 25.06
N SER A 177 28.53 22.96 26.07
CA SER A 177 27.15 23.47 26.16
C SER A 177 27.12 24.99 26.19
N ARG A 178 28.02 25.67 26.89
CA ARG A 178 28.11 27.13 26.88
C ARG A 178 28.55 27.70 25.51
N ALA A 179 29.50 27.03 24.86
CA ALA A 179 30.02 27.46 23.58
C ALA A 179 28.97 27.32 22.44
N VAL A 180 28.08 26.36 22.54
CA VAL A 180 27.04 26.07 21.52
C VAL A 180 25.82 26.99 21.62
N VAL A 181 25.55 27.60 22.79
CA VAL A 181 24.36 28.47 23.01
C VAL A 181 24.20 29.57 21.93
N PRO A 182 25.22 30.33 21.53
CA PRO A 182 25.06 31.34 20.47
C PRO A 182 24.71 30.72 19.10
N MET A 183 25.23 29.52 18.81
CA MET A 183 24.92 28.78 17.58
C MET A 183 23.48 28.30 17.62
N ILE A 184 23.01 27.76 18.75
CA ILE A 184 21.60 27.36 18.93
C ILE A 184 20.68 28.55 18.71
N ALA A 185 21.00 29.71 19.28
CA ALA A 185 20.19 30.92 19.09
C ALA A 185 20.09 31.32 17.62
N ALA A 186 21.18 31.24 16.87
CA ALA A 186 21.18 31.47 15.42
C ALA A 186 20.35 30.41 14.66
N CYS A 187 20.48 29.14 15.03
CA CYS A 187 19.71 28.04 14.44
C CYS A 187 18.21 28.20 14.72
N VAL A 188 17.83 28.58 15.94
CA VAL A 188 16.42 28.86 16.30
C VAL A 188 15.87 30.04 15.50
N ALA A 189 16.66 31.07 15.25
CA ALA A 189 16.23 32.19 14.40
C ALA A 189 15.95 31.69 12.95
N VAL A 190 16.81 30.84 12.39
CA VAL A 190 16.59 30.23 11.07
C VAL A 190 15.36 29.30 11.11
N LEU A 191 15.18 28.51 12.18
CA LEU A 191 14.01 27.66 12.35
C LEU A 191 12.71 28.46 12.31
N LEU A 192 12.65 29.61 12.99
CA LEU A 192 11.49 30.49 12.97
C LEU A 192 11.22 31.06 11.56
N ILE A 193 12.27 31.40 10.81
CA ILE A 193 12.14 31.81 9.41
C ILE A 193 11.55 30.68 8.57
N VAL A 194 12.09 29.45 8.67
CA VAL A 194 11.59 28.28 7.93
C VAL A 194 10.15 27.96 8.32
N THR A 195 9.80 28.08 9.60
CA THR A 195 8.45 27.80 10.10
C THR A 195 7.41 28.80 9.58
N TYR A 196 7.70 30.12 9.67
CA TYR A 196 6.69 31.15 9.39
C TYR A 196 6.78 31.74 7.99
N ILE A 197 7.80 31.35 7.20
CA ILE A 197 7.96 31.73 5.80
C ILE A 197 8.10 30.42 4.98
N PRO A 198 7.01 29.68 4.74
CA PRO A 198 7.03 28.36 4.08
C PRO A 198 7.73 28.37 2.72
N ILE A 199 7.72 29.49 2.01
CA ILE A 199 8.40 29.62 0.71
C ILE A 199 9.90 29.30 0.78
N THR A 200 10.53 29.44 1.94
CA THR A 200 11.96 29.13 2.12
C THR A 200 12.27 27.65 1.96
N SER A 201 11.32 26.78 2.29
CA SER A 201 11.41 25.32 2.18
C SER A 201 10.66 24.75 0.97
N THR A 202 9.63 25.46 0.48
CA THR A 202 8.77 24.97 -0.60
C THR A 202 9.11 25.55 -1.97
N PHE A 203 9.92 26.64 -2.05
CA PHE A 203 10.26 27.29 -3.32
C PHE A 203 10.93 26.31 -4.32
N LEU A 204 11.95 25.60 -3.86
CA LEU A 204 12.69 24.71 -4.74
C LEU A 204 11.86 23.47 -5.14
N PRO A 205 11.19 22.76 -4.22
CA PRO A 205 10.25 21.72 -4.59
C PRO A 205 9.15 22.19 -5.56
N LYS A 206 8.53 23.34 -5.30
CA LYS A 206 7.51 23.92 -6.21
C LYS A 206 8.08 24.31 -7.57
N ALA A 207 9.31 24.83 -7.62
CA ALA A 207 9.95 25.24 -8.87
C ALA A 207 10.44 24.05 -9.72
N LEU A 208 10.73 22.91 -9.10
CA LEU A 208 11.18 21.69 -9.77
C LEU A 208 10.05 20.70 -10.02
N ALA A 209 8.94 20.82 -9.30
CA ALA A 209 7.76 20.02 -9.53
C ALA A 209 7.16 20.35 -10.91
N LYS A 210 6.76 19.35 -11.66
CA LYS A 210 5.92 19.55 -12.85
C LYS A 210 4.57 20.15 -12.41
N GLU A 211 3.92 20.90 -13.28
CA GLU A 211 2.65 21.56 -12.99
C GLU A 211 1.63 20.51 -12.48
N GLY A 212 1.12 20.67 -11.26
CA GLY A 212 0.19 19.75 -10.60
C GLY A 212 0.80 18.66 -9.70
N SER A 213 2.12 18.44 -9.70
CA SER A 213 2.76 17.34 -8.94
C SER A 213 3.22 17.72 -7.52
N TYR A 214 2.99 18.97 -7.07
CA TYR A 214 3.38 19.40 -5.72
C TYR A 214 2.33 19.01 -4.68
N THR A 215 2.64 18.04 -3.83
CA THR A 215 1.72 17.49 -2.81
C THR A 215 1.64 18.29 -1.50
N GLY A 216 2.41 19.37 -1.37
CA GLY A 216 2.48 20.18 -0.14
C GLY A 216 1.34 21.22 0.02
N ASP A 217 0.66 21.60 -1.06
CA ASP A 217 -0.38 22.62 -1.05
C ASP A 217 -1.77 22.02 -0.84
N GLN A 218 -2.27 22.10 0.39
CA GLN A 218 -3.62 21.66 0.75
C GLN A 218 -4.72 22.68 0.44
N SER A 219 -4.38 23.85 -0.11
CA SER A 219 -5.36 24.90 -0.44
C SER A 219 -6.25 24.56 -1.65
N SER A 220 -5.96 23.45 -2.38
CA SER A 220 -6.79 22.93 -3.47
C SER A 220 -7.45 21.58 -3.17
N ALA A 221 -7.20 20.99 -1.98
CA ALA A 221 -7.84 19.76 -1.53
C ALA A 221 -8.97 20.03 -0.52
N SER A 222 -9.72 21.10 -0.72
CA SER A 222 -11.02 21.27 -0.09
C SER A 222 -12.09 20.72 -1.04
N SER A 223 -12.60 19.53 -0.74
CA SER A 223 -13.97 19.09 -1.02
C SER A 223 -14.53 19.13 -2.46
N ASP A 224 -13.71 19.01 -3.53
CA ASP A 224 -14.26 19.04 -4.88
C ASP A 224 -13.75 17.91 -5.82
N THR A 225 -13.16 16.83 -5.31
CA THR A 225 -12.87 15.63 -6.10
C THR A 225 -13.62 14.38 -5.62
N ALA A 226 -14.50 14.56 -4.66
CA ALA A 226 -15.59 13.60 -4.46
C ALA A 226 -16.83 14.20 -5.11
N SER A 227 -17.30 13.62 -6.21
CA SER A 227 -18.50 14.00 -6.98
C SER A 227 -18.31 15.02 -8.11
N LYS A 228 -17.59 14.65 -9.17
CA LYS A 228 -17.98 14.99 -10.53
C LYS A 228 -18.10 13.71 -11.32
N ASP A 229 -19.34 13.42 -11.67
CA ASP A 229 -19.87 12.28 -12.41
C ASP A 229 -20.20 10.98 -11.62
N ALA A 230 -20.76 11.10 -10.41
CA ALA A 230 -21.88 10.22 -10.12
C ALA A 230 -23.04 10.78 -10.94
N GLY A 231 -23.32 10.17 -12.10
CA GLY A 231 -24.59 10.39 -12.79
C GLY A 231 -25.71 10.30 -11.76
N ASP A 232 -26.73 11.13 -11.94
CA ASP A 232 -27.96 11.23 -11.11
C ASP A 232 -28.74 9.90 -11.21
N GLY A 233 -28.10 8.82 -10.73
CA GLY A 233 -28.56 7.44 -10.60
C GLY A 233 -28.43 7.03 -9.16
N ASN A 234 -29.57 6.71 -8.57
CA ASN A 234 -29.69 6.13 -7.22
C ASN A 234 -29.04 4.74 -7.25
N ASN A 235 -27.70 4.69 -7.07
CA ASN A 235 -26.95 3.43 -7.07
C ASN A 235 -27.30 2.62 -5.82
N SER A 236 -27.37 1.29 -5.95
CA SER A 236 -27.73 0.36 -4.85
C SER A 236 -26.85 0.52 -3.62
N PHE A 237 -25.57 0.88 -3.83
CA PHE A 237 -24.56 1.03 -2.77
C PHE A 237 -24.60 2.38 -2.03
N ASP A 238 -25.46 3.33 -2.40
CA ASP A 238 -25.53 4.65 -1.74
C ASP A 238 -26.50 4.70 -0.57
N THR A 239 -27.33 3.69 -0.43
CA THR A 239 -28.38 3.65 0.59
C THR A 239 -28.36 2.35 1.37
N ILE A 240 -28.57 2.46 2.68
CA ILE A 240 -28.85 1.36 3.59
C ILE A 240 -30.06 1.73 4.45
N ALA A 241 -30.83 0.74 4.88
CA ALA A 241 -31.96 0.97 5.75
C ALA A 241 -31.51 1.44 7.15
N ASP A 242 -32.40 2.12 7.87
CA ASP A 242 -32.15 2.50 9.26
C ASP A 242 -32.48 1.29 10.16
N TYR A 243 -31.42 0.80 10.84
CA TYR A 243 -31.47 -0.30 11.80
C TYR A 243 -31.05 0.17 13.21
N SER A 244 -31.22 1.47 13.50
CA SER A 244 -30.85 2.06 14.80
C SER A 244 -31.69 1.56 15.97
N ASP A 245 -32.80 0.92 15.69
CA ASP A 245 -33.67 0.25 16.66
C ASP A 245 -33.13 -1.11 17.15
N LEU A 246 -32.21 -1.71 16.42
CA LEU A 246 -31.45 -2.85 16.93
C LEU A 246 -30.51 -2.35 18.04
N ASP A 247 -30.50 -3.04 19.18
CA ASP A 247 -29.73 -2.60 20.36
C ASP A 247 -28.19 -2.65 20.13
N TRP A 248 -27.70 -1.70 19.32
CA TRP A 248 -26.29 -1.58 19.01
C TRP A 248 -25.51 -1.06 20.21
N PRO A 249 -24.41 -1.72 20.61
CA PRO A 249 -23.45 -1.12 21.53
C PRO A 249 -22.69 0.04 20.83
N GLU A 250 -22.25 1.02 21.62
CA GLU A 250 -21.30 2.01 21.10
C GLU A 250 -19.95 1.33 20.86
N MET A 251 -19.50 1.30 19.59
CA MET A 251 -18.23 0.69 19.22
C MET A 251 -17.53 1.48 18.13
N THR A 252 -16.22 1.32 18.11
CA THR A 252 -15.37 1.90 17.07
C THR A 252 -14.48 0.80 16.51
N TRP A 253 -14.52 0.60 15.21
CA TRP A 253 -13.65 -0.33 14.52
C TRP A 253 -12.56 0.41 13.77
N ASN A 254 -11.38 -0.17 13.73
CA ASN A 254 -10.27 0.32 12.94
C ASN A 254 -10.19 -0.50 11.66
N PHE A 255 -10.33 0.18 10.54
CA PHE A 255 -10.13 -0.37 9.20
C PHE A 255 -8.68 -0.13 8.77
N ALA A 256 -8.01 -1.14 8.21
CA ALA A 256 -6.68 -1.02 7.65
C ALA A 256 -6.62 -1.44 6.17
N CYS A 257 -5.79 -0.75 5.39
CA CYS A 257 -5.42 -1.15 4.04
C CYS A 257 -3.98 -0.74 3.71
N SER A 258 -3.37 -1.41 2.71
CA SER A 258 -1.96 -1.22 2.38
C SER A 258 -1.66 -0.02 1.49
N THR A 259 -2.66 0.51 0.82
CA THR A 259 -2.54 1.64 -0.10
C THR A 259 -2.74 2.99 0.60
N THR A 260 -2.52 4.10 -0.11
CA THR A 260 -2.64 5.44 0.44
C THR A 260 -4.08 5.83 0.78
N GLU A 261 -4.25 6.93 1.52
CA GLU A 261 -5.57 7.48 1.89
C GLU A 261 -6.45 7.88 0.67
N THR A 262 -5.84 8.10 -0.48
CA THR A 262 -6.53 8.50 -1.72
C THR A 262 -6.85 7.32 -2.63
N SER A 263 -6.64 6.11 -2.17
CA SER A 263 -6.89 4.88 -2.92
C SER A 263 -8.35 4.44 -2.87
N THR A 264 -8.78 3.67 -3.88
CA THR A 264 -10.09 3.01 -3.92
C THR A 264 -10.31 2.09 -2.72
N TRP A 265 -9.25 1.43 -2.22
CA TRP A 265 -9.32 0.58 -1.02
C TRP A 265 -9.74 1.37 0.23
N ALA A 266 -9.13 2.55 0.44
CA ALA A 266 -9.49 3.42 1.56
C ALA A 266 -10.90 4.00 1.38
N ASP A 267 -11.32 4.30 0.15
CA ASP A 267 -12.66 4.77 -0.16
C ASP A 267 -13.71 3.69 0.07
N GLY A 268 -13.43 2.43 -0.26
CA GLY A 268 -14.26 1.28 0.11
C GLY A 268 -14.47 1.17 1.63
N GLY A 269 -13.38 1.33 2.41
CA GLY A 269 -13.45 1.36 3.86
C GLY A 269 -14.27 2.55 4.41
N ARG A 270 -14.13 3.75 3.80
CA ARG A 270 -14.95 4.93 4.16
C ARG A 270 -16.43 4.71 3.86
N LYS A 271 -16.72 4.11 2.70
CA LYS A 271 -18.10 3.78 2.31
C LYS A 271 -18.74 2.84 3.31
N PHE A 272 -18.05 1.79 3.72
CA PHE A 272 -18.51 0.89 4.77
C PHE A 272 -18.80 1.64 6.08
N GLY A 273 -17.86 2.49 6.52
CA GLY A 273 -18.02 3.30 7.72
C GLY A 273 -19.23 4.24 7.65
N GLU A 274 -19.45 4.90 6.51
CA GLU A 274 -20.61 5.75 6.25
C GLU A 274 -21.93 4.96 6.34
N LEU A 275 -21.99 3.79 5.71
CA LEU A 275 -23.17 2.92 5.73
C LEU A 275 -23.46 2.43 7.15
N MET A 276 -22.45 1.98 7.89
CA MET A 276 -22.59 1.53 9.27
C MET A 276 -23.02 2.66 10.20
N GLU A 277 -22.47 3.87 10.05
CA GLU A 277 -22.89 5.03 10.85
C GLU A 277 -24.36 5.38 10.59
N LYS A 278 -24.79 5.35 9.32
CA LYS A 278 -26.21 5.56 8.94
C LYS A 278 -27.11 4.47 9.48
N ALA A 279 -26.77 3.20 9.27
CA ALA A 279 -27.58 2.05 9.68
C ALA A 279 -27.76 1.97 11.19
N THR A 280 -26.76 2.36 11.98
CA THR A 280 -26.74 2.20 13.43
C THR A 280 -27.10 3.48 14.21
N GLY A 281 -27.48 4.56 13.50
CA GLY A 281 -27.73 5.86 14.14
C GLY A 281 -26.49 6.45 14.82
N GLY A 282 -25.29 6.18 14.27
CA GLY A 282 -24.00 6.72 14.75
C GLY A 282 -23.37 5.93 15.90
N LYS A 283 -23.91 4.77 16.28
CA LYS A 283 -23.37 3.94 17.37
C LYS A 283 -22.13 3.14 16.95
N VAL A 284 -22.05 2.70 15.70
CA VAL A 284 -20.86 2.04 15.14
C VAL A 284 -20.11 3.04 14.27
N LYS A 285 -18.83 3.23 14.58
CA LYS A 285 -17.92 4.13 13.84
C LYS A 285 -16.75 3.34 13.30
N VAL A 286 -16.22 3.76 12.15
CA VAL A 286 -15.05 3.14 11.52
C VAL A 286 -13.98 4.20 11.31
N ASN A 287 -12.81 3.98 11.92
CA ASN A 287 -11.61 4.79 11.68
C ASN A 287 -10.83 4.17 10.53
N ILE A 288 -10.34 4.99 9.61
CA ILE A 288 -9.58 4.55 8.45
C ILE A 288 -8.09 4.74 8.68
N TYR A 289 -7.30 3.67 8.54
CA TYR A 289 -5.85 3.65 8.66
C TYR A 289 -5.25 3.08 7.37
N ALA A 290 -4.92 3.98 6.45
CA ALA A 290 -4.29 3.65 5.17
C ALA A 290 -2.79 3.36 5.32
N ALA A 291 -2.17 2.79 4.28
CA ALA A 291 -0.73 2.49 4.22
C ALA A 291 -0.22 1.65 5.40
N ASP A 292 -1.05 0.75 5.92
CA ASP A 292 -0.76 -0.11 7.09
C ASP A 292 -0.17 0.67 8.28
N GLN A 293 -0.72 1.86 8.56
CA GLN A 293 -0.22 2.76 9.61
C GLN A 293 -0.18 2.10 10.98
N LEU A 294 -1.13 1.21 11.27
CA LEU A 294 -1.19 0.49 12.55
C LEU A 294 -0.09 -0.56 12.70
N THR A 295 0.60 -0.93 11.63
CA THR A 295 1.67 -1.93 11.58
C THR A 295 2.92 -1.42 10.86
N ASN A 296 3.15 -0.10 10.92
CA ASN A 296 4.36 0.57 10.39
C ASN A 296 4.63 0.28 8.91
N GLY A 297 3.58 0.13 8.09
CA GLY A 297 3.69 -0.17 6.66
C GLY A 297 3.97 -1.64 6.33
N ASN A 298 3.88 -2.54 7.32
CA ASN A 298 4.06 -3.98 7.11
C ASN A 298 2.70 -4.65 6.84
N GLN A 299 2.49 -5.03 5.60
CA GLN A 299 1.25 -5.62 5.10
C GLN A 299 0.88 -6.94 5.80
N SER A 300 1.86 -7.84 6.00
CA SER A 300 1.62 -9.13 6.67
C SER A 300 1.30 -8.95 8.15
N GLU A 301 1.93 -7.98 8.83
CA GLU A 301 1.57 -7.63 10.19
C GLU A 301 0.15 -7.01 10.27
N GLY A 302 -0.29 -6.30 9.23
CA GLY A 302 -1.67 -5.78 9.11
C GLY A 302 -2.71 -6.90 9.11
N ILE A 303 -2.49 -7.94 8.31
CA ILE A 303 -3.36 -9.13 8.28
C ILE A 303 -3.29 -9.89 9.61
N GLN A 304 -2.11 -10.04 10.20
CA GLN A 304 -1.98 -10.70 11.50
C GLN A 304 -2.70 -9.92 12.62
N ALA A 305 -2.69 -8.59 12.56
CA ALA A 305 -3.43 -7.73 13.48
C ALA A 305 -4.96 -7.90 13.32
N LEU A 306 -5.45 -8.07 12.08
CA LEU A 306 -6.83 -8.40 11.80
C LEU A 306 -7.23 -9.78 12.37
N MET A 307 -6.40 -10.80 12.13
CA MET A 307 -6.62 -12.15 12.70
C MET A 307 -6.72 -12.11 14.23
N ASN A 308 -5.93 -11.25 14.87
CA ASN A 308 -5.96 -11.06 16.33
C ASN A 308 -7.11 -10.14 16.80
N GLY A 309 -7.79 -9.44 15.91
CA GLY A 309 -8.86 -8.48 16.23
C GLY A 309 -8.38 -7.19 16.91
N ASP A 310 -7.07 -6.93 17.00
CA ASP A 310 -6.48 -5.78 17.68
C ASP A 310 -5.05 -5.52 17.16
N PRO A 311 -4.68 -4.31 16.75
CA PRO A 311 -5.51 -3.07 16.73
C PRO A 311 -6.42 -2.94 15.50
N VAL A 312 -6.44 -3.91 14.57
CA VAL A 312 -7.24 -3.92 13.35
C VAL A 312 -8.44 -4.83 13.54
N GLN A 313 -9.65 -4.30 13.34
CA GLN A 313 -10.90 -5.06 13.41
C GLN A 313 -11.43 -5.43 12.04
N ILE A 314 -11.16 -4.57 11.05
CA ILE A 314 -11.62 -4.72 9.66
C ILE A 314 -10.46 -4.38 8.74
N SER A 315 -10.34 -5.09 7.63
CA SER A 315 -9.36 -4.72 6.62
C SER A 315 -9.79 -5.05 5.20
N MET A 316 -9.11 -4.39 4.25
CA MET A 316 -9.16 -4.70 2.84
C MET A 316 -7.73 -4.89 2.34
N HIS A 317 -7.33 -6.15 2.12
CA HIS A 317 -5.98 -6.51 1.70
C HIS A 317 -6.00 -7.49 0.53
N SER A 318 -4.96 -7.42 -0.29
CA SER A 318 -4.77 -8.25 -1.48
C SER A 318 -4.59 -9.73 -1.13
N ASN A 319 -5.17 -10.63 -1.95
CA ASN A 319 -4.97 -12.07 -1.88
C ASN A 319 -3.48 -12.46 -1.93
N LEU A 320 -2.66 -11.68 -2.64
CA LEU A 320 -1.23 -11.91 -2.74
C LEU A 320 -0.51 -11.79 -1.39
N ILE A 321 -0.98 -10.91 -0.51
CA ILE A 321 -0.41 -10.77 0.84
C ILE A 321 -0.90 -11.88 1.76
N TYR A 322 -2.16 -12.28 1.64
CA TYR A 322 -2.70 -13.44 2.35
C TYR A 322 -1.97 -14.74 1.98
N SER A 323 -1.40 -14.83 0.79
CA SER A 323 -0.63 -16.00 0.35
C SER A 323 0.61 -16.31 1.21
N ALA A 324 1.09 -15.35 1.99
CA ALA A 324 2.14 -15.57 2.99
C ALA A 324 1.68 -16.43 4.19
N PHE A 325 0.37 -16.47 4.46
CA PHE A 325 -0.25 -17.28 5.51
C PHE A 325 -0.78 -18.59 4.94
N ASP A 326 -1.39 -18.53 3.75
CA ASP A 326 -1.93 -19.69 3.06
C ASP A 326 -1.69 -19.58 1.55
N PRO A 327 -0.85 -20.46 0.97
CA PRO A 327 -0.53 -20.39 -0.44
C PRO A 327 -1.73 -20.64 -1.36
N ARG A 328 -2.85 -21.20 -0.86
CA ARG A 328 -4.09 -21.38 -1.64
C ARG A 328 -4.63 -20.07 -2.19
N PHE A 329 -4.44 -18.95 -1.50
CA PHE A 329 -4.88 -17.63 -1.97
C PHE A 329 -4.19 -17.14 -3.25
N ASN A 330 -3.05 -17.73 -3.63
CA ASN A 330 -2.41 -17.44 -4.91
C ASN A 330 -3.24 -17.90 -6.13
N VAL A 331 -4.20 -18.82 -5.95
CA VAL A 331 -5.05 -19.33 -7.04
C VAL A 331 -5.72 -18.22 -7.81
N VAL A 332 -6.11 -17.13 -7.12
CA VAL A 332 -6.70 -15.93 -7.73
C VAL A 332 -5.79 -15.32 -8.79
N SER A 333 -4.49 -15.34 -8.55
CA SER A 333 -3.49 -14.64 -9.37
C SER A 333 -2.75 -15.57 -10.35
N LEU A 334 -3.33 -16.72 -10.68
CA LEU A 334 -2.87 -17.54 -11.79
C LEU A 334 -2.92 -16.70 -13.09
N PRO A 335 -1.84 -16.71 -13.91
CA PRO A 335 -1.76 -15.81 -15.04
C PRO A 335 -2.76 -16.17 -16.16
N PHE A 336 -3.38 -15.16 -16.75
CA PHE A 336 -4.30 -15.25 -17.89
C PHE A 336 -5.55 -16.10 -17.63
N VAL A 337 -6.01 -16.18 -16.38
CA VAL A 337 -7.21 -16.95 -16.00
C VAL A 337 -8.49 -16.15 -16.21
N TYR A 338 -8.39 -14.83 -16.25
CA TYR A 338 -9.55 -13.95 -16.41
C TYR A 338 -9.48 -13.22 -17.77
N ASP A 339 -10.60 -13.24 -18.48
CA ASP A 339 -10.74 -12.55 -19.78
C ASP A 339 -11.29 -11.13 -19.62
N SER A 340 -11.98 -10.84 -18.51
CA SER A 340 -12.63 -9.55 -18.24
C SER A 340 -12.98 -9.39 -16.76
N TYR A 341 -13.38 -8.19 -16.37
CA TYR A 341 -13.95 -7.92 -15.04
C TYR A 341 -15.26 -8.70 -14.79
N ASP A 342 -16.09 -8.90 -15.82
CA ASP A 342 -17.33 -9.69 -15.71
C ASP A 342 -17.03 -11.18 -15.42
N ASP A 343 -15.96 -11.73 -16.00
CA ASP A 343 -15.51 -13.10 -15.70
C ASP A 343 -14.97 -13.19 -14.26
N ALA A 344 -14.23 -12.20 -13.81
CA ALA A 344 -13.76 -12.11 -12.43
C ALA A 344 -14.93 -12.04 -11.45
N ASP A 345 -15.94 -11.17 -11.72
CA ASP A 345 -17.13 -11.05 -10.88
C ASP A 345 -17.89 -12.37 -10.78
N ALA A 346 -18.08 -13.07 -11.90
CA ALA A 346 -18.79 -14.35 -11.92
C ALA A 346 -18.10 -15.41 -11.06
N LYS A 347 -16.76 -15.42 -10.99
CA LYS A 347 -15.98 -16.32 -10.15
C LYS A 347 -16.07 -15.92 -8.68
N PHE A 348 -15.87 -14.65 -8.36
CA PHE A 348 -15.83 -14.19 -6.97
C PHE A 348 -17.20 -14.11 -6.30
N ASP A 349 -18.26 -13.87 -7.05
CA ASP A 349 -19.63 -13.88 -6.56
C ASP A 349 -20.25 -15.31 -6.66
N GLY A 350 -19.50 -16.29 -7.15
CA GLY A 350 -19.86 -17.69 -7.31
C GLY A 350 -19.13 -18.66 -6.37
N GLU A 351 -19.07 -19.93 -6.79
CA GLU A 351 -18.51 -21.05 -6.01
C GLU A 351 -17.02 -20.84 -5.65
N ALA A 352 -16.24 -20.23 -6.55
CA ALA A 352 -14.84 -19.95 -6.32
C ALA A 352 -14.65 -18.92 -5.19
N GLY A 353 -15.46 -17.87 -5.16
CA GLY A 353 -15.46 -16.88 -4.08
C GLY A 353 -15.89 -17.46 -2.74
N GLU A 354 -16.92 -18.31 -2.72
CA GLU A 354 -17.34 -18.98 -1.49
C GLU A 354 -16.22 -19.90 -0.95
N LYS A 355 -15.49 -20.58 -1.82
CA LYS A 355 -14.33 -21.39 -1.40
C LYS A 355 -13.23 -20.54 -0.75
N LEU A 356 -12.96 -19.33 -1.28
CA LEU A 356 -12.00 -18.41 -0.66
C LEU A 356 -12.48 -17.92 0.71
N LYS A 357 -13.80 -17.65 0.87
CA LYS A 357 -14.39 -17.26 2.16
C LYS A 357 -14.28 -18.39 3.19
N GLU A 358 -14.49 -19.64 2.78
CA GLU A 358 -14.24 -20.81 3.64
C GLU A 358 -12.80 -20.85 4.16
N ILE A 359 -11.82 -20.65 3.26
CA ILE A 359 -10.40 -20.64 3.64
C ILE A 359 -10.09 -19.49 4.60
N LEU A 360 -10.66 -18.29 4.39
CA LEU A 360 -10.51 -17.15 5.31
C LEU A 360 -11.08 -17.47 6.69
N GLY A 361 -12.19 -18.21 6.75
CA GLY A 361 -12.79 -18.67 8.01
C GLY A 361 -11.85 -19.58 8.82
N GLU A 362 -10.97 -20.37 8.18
CA GLU A 362 -9.96 -21.18 8.87
C GLU A 362 -8.97 -20.32 9.69
N TYR A 363 -8.87 -19.02 9.35
CA TYR A 363 -8.01 -18.02 10.00
C TYR A 363 -8.77 -17.08 10.96
N GLY A 364 -10.02 -17.39 11.30
CA GLY A 364 -10.85 -16.57 12.19
C GLY A 364 -11.26 -15.23 11.56
N LEU A 365 -11.52 -15.24 10.27
CA LEU A 365 -11.92 -14.06 9.49
C LEU A 365 -13.28 -14.29 8.85
N HIS A 366 -14.23 -13.39 9.10
CA HIS A 366 -15.47 -13.33 8.34
C HIS A 366 -15.29 -12.39 7.14
N CYS A 367 -15.41 -12.92 5.92
CA CYS A 367 -15.28 -12.15 4.69
C CYS A 367 -16.65 -11.60 4.26
N MET A 368 -16.85 -10.31 4.39
CA MET A 368 -18.09 -9.60 4.01
C MET A 368 -18.26 -9.50 2.50
N GLY A 369 -17.16 -9.61 1.74
CA GLY A 369 -17.16 -9.64 0.28
C GLY A 369 -15.76 -9.59 -0.29
N ILE A 370 -15.65 -9.86 -1.59
CA ILE A 370 -14.38 -9.83 -2.32
C ILE A 370 -14.39 -8.60 -3.24
N ALA A 371 -13.61 -7.60 -2.87
CA ALA A 371 -13.42 -6.36 -3.61
C ALA A 371 -12.31 -6.52 -4.66
N GLU A 372 -11.98 -5.46 -5.37
CA GLU A 372 -11.14 -5.49 -6.53
C GLU A 372 -9.88 -4.64 -6.36
N ASN A 373 -8.70 -5.23 -6.55
CA ASN A 373 -7.54 -4.46 -6.91
C ASN A 373 -7.49 -4.28 -8.44
N GLY A 374 -7.78 -5.36 -9.19
CA GLY A 374 -7.96 -5.36 -10.64
C GLY A 374 -6.84 -6.08 -11.40
N PHE A 375 -6.78 -5.87 -12.72
CA PHE A 375 -5.71 -6.36 -13.56
C PHE A 375 -4.41 -5.61 -13.26
N ARG A 376 -3.34 -6.36 -13.07
CA ARG A 376 -2.04 -5.84 -12.67
C ARG A 376 -1.18 -5.57 -13.89
N GLU A 377 -0.90 -4.29 -14.12
CA GLU A 377 -0.12 -3.80 -15.23
C GLU A 377 1.34 -3.60 -14.83
N ILE A 378 2.25 -3.81 -15.76
CA ILE A 378 3.67 -3.67 -15.49
C ILE A 378 4.18 -2.28 -15.86
N THR A 379 4.84 -1.61 -14.91
CA THR A 379 5.56 -0.37 -15.17
C THR A 379 7.06 -0.58 -15.02
N ASN A 380 7.86 0.19 -15.78
CA ASN A 380 9.32 0.14 -15.64
C ASN A 380 9.99 1.46 -16.07
N SER A 381 11.27 1.59 -15.69
CA SER A 381 12.09 2.78 -16.00
C SER A 381 12.98 2.64 -17.23
N LYS A 382 12.94 1.52 -17.98
CA LYS A 382 13.92 1.19 -19.02
C LYS A 382 13.39 1.32 -20.44
N HIS A 383 12.32 0.62 -20.78
CA HIS A 383 11.81 0.52 -22.15
C HIS A 383 10.36 0.01 -22.18
N GLU A 384 9.73 0.13 -23.33
CA GLU A 384 8.44 -0.51 -23.59
C GLU A 384 8.58 -2.05 -23.52
N ILE A 385 7.60 -2.71 -22.90
CA ILE A 385 7.50 -4.18 -22.88
C ILE A 385 6.40 -4.56 -23.87
N LYS A 386 6.76 -5.30 -24.92
CA LYS A 386 5.84 -5.78 -25.97
C LYS A 386 5.84 -7.29 -26.14
N SER A 387 6.88 -7.96 -25.65
CA SER A 387 7.02 -9.41 -25.73
C SER A 387 7.77 -9.93 -24.50
N VAL A 388 7.76 -11.24 -24.31
CA VAL A 388 8.48 -11.88 -23.19
C VAL A 388 9.98 -11.63 -23.24
N ASP A 389 10.54 -11.38 -24.43
CA ASP A 389 11.98 -11.08 -24.58
C ASP A 389 12.37 -9.76 -23.92
N ASP A 390 11.45 -8.81 -23.82
CA ASP A 390 11.65 -7.51 -23.19
C ASP A 390 11.71 -7.60 -21.65
N MET A 391 11.27 -8.72 -21.07
CA MET A 391 11.32 -8.97 -19.62
C MET A 391 12.72 -9.41 -19.15
N LYS A 392 13.60 -9.83 -20.07
CA LYS A 392 14.89 -10.45 -19.70
C LYS A 392 15.77 -9.55 -18.86
N ASN A 393 16.14 -10.04 -17.67
CA ASN A 393 16.99 -9.38 -16.68
C ASN A 393 16.42 -8.06 -16.13
N LEU A 394 15.16 -7.73 -16.38
CA LEU A 394 14.49 -6.59 -15.78
C LEU A 394 14.30 -6.87 -14.29
N LYS A 395 14.76 -5.99 -13.43
CA LYS A 395 14.57 -6.10 -11.98
C LYS A 395 13.19 -5.60 -11.60
N VAL A 396 12.30 -6.51 -11.29
CA VAL A 396 10.90 -6.19 -11.00
C VAL A 396 10.57 -6.45 -9.54
N ARG A 397 10.00 -5.46 -8.88
CA ARG A 397 9.37 -5.65 -7.58
C ARG A 397 8.05 -6.36 -7.77
N VAL A 398 7.81 -7.41 -7.00
CA VAL A 398 6.52 -8.12 -6.93
C VAL A 398 6.00 -8.13 -5.50
N ALA A 399 4.69 -8.34 -5.35
CA ALA A 399 4.07 -8.60 -4.05
C ALA A 399 4.54 -9.95 -3.47
N GLY A 400 4.27 -10.20 -2.18
CA GLY A 400 4.75 -11.35 -1.42
C GLY A 400 4.17 -12.69 -1.82
N SER A 401 4.35 -13.11 -3.08
CA SER A 401 3.76 -14.32 -3.65
C SER A 401 4.83 -15.20 -4.32
N ASN A 402 4.88 -16.48 -3.93
CA ASN A 402 5.75 -17.45 -4.58
C ASN A 402 5.31 -17.75 -6.03
N LEU A 403 4.00 -17.67 -6.31
CA LEU A 403 3.47 -17.81 -7.66
C LEU A 403 4.01 -16.68 -8.56
N LEU A 404 3.92 -15.42 -8.11
CA LEU A 404 4.46 -14.29 -8.87
C LEU A 404 5.97 -14.43 -9.11
N MET A 405 6.72 -14.83 -8.08
CA MET A 405 8.16 -15.07 -8.23
C MET A 405 8.46 -16.12 -9.31
N GLU A 406 7.69 -17.21 -9.39
CA GLU A 406 7.86 -18.24 -10.42
C GLU A 406 7.41 -17.73 -11.81
N CYS A 407 6.28 -16.99 -11.91
CA CYS A 407 5.82 -16.39 -13.17
C CYS A 407 6.88 -15.44 -13.75
N TYR A 408 7.35 -14.48 -12.95
CA TYR A 408 8.35 -13.50 -13.40
C TYR A 408 9.69 -14.16 -13.78
N LYS A 409 10.08 -15.19 -13.07
CA LYS A 409 11.26 -16.00 -13.42
C LYS A 409 11.09 -16.72 -14.76
N ARG A 410 9.91 -17.28 -15.07
CA ARG A 410 9.61 -17.91 -16.36
C ARG A 410 9.57 -16.88 -17.49
N TRP A 411 9.10 -15.68 -17.23
CA TRP A 411 9.17 -14.54 -18.16
C TRP A 411 10.60 -13.98 -18.33
N GLY A 412 11.57 -14.44 -17.53
CA GLY A 412 12.98 -14.05 -17.65
C GLY A 412 13.37 -12.81 -16.85
N ALA A 413 12.48 -12.26 -16.04
CA ALA A 413 12.76 -11.13 -15.16
C ALA A 413 13.46 -11.57 -13.85
N ASP A 414 14.14 -10.62 -13.21
CA ASP A 414 14.75 -10.75 -11.88
C ASP A 414 13.78 -10.17 -10.84
N ALA A 415 12.91 -11.02 -10.32
CA ALA A 415 11.86 -10.60 -9.39
C ALA A 415 12.37 -10.51 -7.96
N THR A 416 11.96 -9.45 -7.25
CA THR A 416 12.25 -9.24 -5.83
C THR A 416 10.98 -8.94 -5.06
N ASN A 417 10.71 -9.72 -4.02
CA ASN A 417 9.60 -9.46 -3.09
C ASN A 417 9.93 -8.27 -2.19
N MET A 418 8.98 -7.33 -2.07
CA MET A 418 9.14 -6.12 -1.26
C MET A 418 7.77 -5.58 -0.82
N ASN A 419 7.69 -5.02 0.41
CA ASN A 419 6.49 -4.33 0.87
C ASN A 419 6.13 -3.14 -0.04
N TRP A 420 4.82 -2.87 -0.18
CA TRP A 420 4.35 -1.75 -1.00
C TRP A 420 4.86 -0.40 -0.50
N SER A 421 4.91 -0.20 0.81
CA SER A 421 5.43 1.02 1.45
C SER A 421 6.88 1.37 1.09
N GLU A 422 7.68 0.40 0.66
CA GLU A 422 9.08 0.58 0.28
C GLU A 422 9.25 0.75 -1.24
N THR A 423 8.23 0.37 -2.03
CA THR A 423 8.32 0.22 -3.49
C THR A 423 8.64 1.53 -4.20
N TYR A 424 7.93 2.63 -3.90
CA TYR A 424 8.20 3.93 -4.53
C TYR A 424 9.66 4.36 -4.36
N THR A 425 10.18 4.24 -3.15
CA THR A 425 11.57 4.60 -2.83
C THR A 425 12.56 3.70 -3.59
N ALA A 426 12.30 2.39 -3.66
CA ALA A 426 13.14 1.44 -4.39
C ALA A 426 13.17 1.71 -5.90
N LEU A 427 12.02 2.07 -6.50
CA LEU A 427 11.91 2.48 -7.90
C LEU A 427 12.65 3.80 -8.16
N GLN A 428 12.43 4.81 -7.31
CA GLN A 428 13.10 6.10 -7.42
C GLN A 428 14.62 5.97 -7.32
N GLN A 429 15.10 5.05 -6.51
CA GLN A 429 16.52 4.76 -6.32
C GLN A 429 17.08 3.75 -7.34
N ASN A 430 16.25 3.24 -8.26
CA ASN A 430 16.60 2.18 -9.22
C ASN A 430 17.17 0.89 -8.56
N THR A 431 16.80 0.61 -7.31
CA THR A 431 17.09 -0.68 -6.66
C THR A 431 16.33 -1.80 -7.37
N VAL A 432 15.10 -1.50 -7.77
CA VAL A 432 14.31 -2.24 -8.75
C VAL A 432 13.98 -1.32 -9.92
N GLU A 433 13.77 -1.88 -11.09
CA GLU A 433 13.60 -1.14 -12.35
C GLU A 433 12.14 -1.08 -12.79
N GLY A 434 11.32 -1.97 -12.26
CA GLY A 434 9.89 -2.04 -12.52
C GLY A 434 9.11 -2.58 -11.34
N GLN A 435 7.80 -2.50 -11.45
CA GLN A 435 6.81 -3.08 -10.53
C GLN A 435 5.53 -3.44 -11.31
N GLU A 436 4.63 -4.14 -10.66
CA GLU A 436 3.32 -4.50 -11.20
C GLU A 436 2.22 -4.18 -10.19
N ASN A 437 1.17 -3.55 -10.63
CA ASN A 437 -0.06 -3.26 -9.89
C ASN A 437 -1.14 -2.74 -10.84
N PRO A 438 -2.40 -2.71 -10.44
CA PRO A 438 -3.45 -2.03 -11.21
C PRO A 438 -3.26 -0.51 -11.25
N LEU A 439 -3.77 0.12 -12.30
CA LEU A 439 -3.61 1.56 -12.54
C LEU A 439 -4.03 2.44 -11.35
N PRO A 440 -5.18 2.21 -10.68
CA PRO A 440 -5.57 3.02 -9.54
C PRO A 440 -4.59 2.96 -8.37
N ALA A 441 -4.00 1.78 -8.10
CA ALA A 441 -3.01 1.61 -7.04
C ALA A 441 -1.67 2.29 -7.38
N ILE A 442 -1.25 2.22 -8.65
CA ILE A 442 -0.04 2.89 -9.16
C ILE A 442 -0.20 4.41 -9.05
N ASP A 443 -1.36 4.93 -9.49
CA ASP A 443 -1.67 6.35 -9.49
C ASP A 443 -1.76 6.93 -8.08
N ALA A 444 -2.49 6.27 -7.19
CA ALA A 444 -2.62 6.68 -5.79
C ALA A 444 -1.27 6.77 -5.06
N ALA A 445 -0.27 5.97 -5.47
CA ALA A 445 1.09 6.00 -4.93
C ALA A 445 2.06 6.86 -5.74
N SER A 446 1.59 7.57 -6.78
CA SER A 446 2.39 8.41 -7.66
C SER A 446 3.58 7.70 -8.34
N VAL A 447 3.48 6.39 -8.54
CA VAL A 447 4.56 5.57 -9.12
C VAL A 447 4.88 5.98 -10.56
N GLN A 448 3.89 6.46 -11.32
CA GLN A 448 4.07 7.01 -12.66
C GLN A 448 5.07 8.17 -12.76
N GLU A 449 5.36 8.85 -11.65
CA GLU A 449 6.36 9.93 -11.62
C GLU A 449 7.79 9.42 -11.83
N VAL A 450 8.04 8.15 -11.48
CA VAL A 450 9.35 7.48 -11.55
C VAL A 450 9.38 6.30 -12.52
N GLN A 451 8.26 6.02 -13.21
CA GLN A 451 8.11 4.90 -14.15
C GLN A 451 7.55 5.40 -15.48
N PRO A 452 8.44 5.72 -16.47
CA PRO A 452 8.03 6.32 -17.75
C PRO A 452 7.38 5.34 -18.75
N TYR A 453 7.36 4.04 -18.47
CA TYR A 453 6.77 3.03 -19.34
C TYR A 453 5.74 2.22 -18.57
N CYS A 454 4.57 2.01 -19.16
CA CYS A 454 3.49 1.15 -18.66
C CYS A 454 3.00 0.26 -19.78
N SER A 455 2.93 -1.05 -19.54
CA SER A 455 2.39 -2.02 -20.49
C SER A 455 1.14 -2.69 -19.93
N MET A 456 0.03 -2.53 -20.67
CA MET A 456 -1.30 -3.03 -20.33
C MET A 456 -1.42 -4.46 -20.85
N TRP A 457 -1.11 -5.45 -20.04
CA TRP A 457 -1.04 -6.86 -20.48
C TRP A 457 -2.12 -7.78 -19.89
N ASP A 458 -2.83 -7.33 -18.87
CA ASP A 458 -3.89 -8.06 -18.16
C ASP A 458 -3.46 -9.50 -17.77
N ALA A 459 -2.19 -9.69 -17.44
CA ALA A 459 -1.67 -11.04 -17.23
C ALA A 459 -2.11 -11.63 -15.91
N ILE A 460 -2.27 -10.81 -14.88
CA ILE A 460 -2.55 -11.22 -13.50
C ILE A 460 -3.67 -10.37 -12.95
N TYR A 461 -4.65 -11.04 -12.35
CA TYR A 461 -5.71 -10.39 -11.58
C TYR A 461 -5.42 -10.49 -10.08
N ASP A 462 -5.88 -9.50 -9.33
CA ASP A 462 -5.71 -9.39 -7.89
C ASP A 462 -7.04 -8.94 -7.25
N CYS A 463 -7.51 -9.68 -6.27
CA CYS A 463 -8.68 -9.32 -5.50
C CYS A 463 -8.32 -8.83 -4.09
N LEU A 464 -9.27 -8.15 -3.47
CA LEU A 464 -9.16 -7.69 -2.09
C LEU A 464 -10.15 -8.44 -1.21
N PHE A 465 -9.65 -9.04 -0.16
CA PHE A 465 -10.53 -9.63 0.85
C PHE A 465 -10.98 -8.54 1.83
N PHE A 466 -12.28 -8.26 1.84
CA PHE A 466 -12.87 -7.33 2.78
C PHE A 466 -13.38 -8.11 3.99
N CYS A 467 -12.56 -8.15 5.03
CA CYS A 467 -12.77 -9.02 6.17
C CYS A 467 -12.94 -8.24 7.48
N ILE A 468 -13.75 -8.80 8.37
CA ILE A 468 -13.84 -8.46 9.78
C ILE A 468 -13.33 -9.64 10.62
N ASN A 469 -12.69 -9.37 11.76
CA ASN A 469 -12.33 -10.41 12.71
C ASN A 469 -13.56 -11.20 13.17
N GLU A 470 -13.49 -12.52 13.14
CA GLU A 470 -14.62 -13.42 13.37
C GLU A 470 -15.18 -13.33 14.81
N ASP A 471 -14.33 -13.16 15.82
CA ASP A 471 -14.79 -13.01 17.21
C ASP A 471 -15.62 -11.72 17.40
N ILE A 472 -15.22 -10.65 16.72
CA ILE A 472 -15.95 -9.37 16.72
C ILE A 472 -17.29 -9.55 16.00
N TYR A 473 -17.29 -10.17 14.83
CA TYR A 473 -18.50 -10.45 14.08
C TYR A 473 -19.46 -11.35 14.88
N ASN A 474 -18.96 -12.41 15.51
CA ASN A 474 -19.74 -13.34 16.32
C ASN A 474 -20.23 -12.72 17.66
N SER A 475 -19.68 -11.59 18.09
CA SER A 475 -20.20 -10.85 19.25
C SER A 475 -21.51 -10.11 18.97
N LEU A 476 -21.86 -9.96 17.69
CA LEU A 476 -23.09 -9.32 17.22
C LEU A 476 -24.27 -10.31 17.21
N THR A 477 -25.50 -9.79 17.34
CA THR A 477 -26.70 -10.60 17.13
C THR A 477 -26.85 -10.97 15.65
N PRO A 478 -27.55 -12.05 15.29
CA PRO A 478 -27.75 -12.43 13.88
C PRO A 478 -28.32 -11.31 13.00
N GLN A 479 -29.24 -10.49 13.53
CA GLN A 479 -29.78 -9.35 12.80
C GLN A 479 -28.74 -8.24 12.58
N GLN A 480 -27.85 -8.00 13.56
CA GLN A 480 -26.75 -7.05 13.41
C GLN A 480 -25.70 -7.56 12.42
N GLN A 481 -25.45 -8.88 12.39
CA GLN A 481 -24.58 -9.52 11.42
C GLN A 481 -25.07 -9.31 9.98
N GLU A 482 -26.40 -9.49 9.75
CA GLU A 482 -27.01 -9.22 8.44
C GLU A 482 -26.79 -7.77 7.98
N VAL A 483 -26.84 -6.79 8.90
CA VAL A 483 -26.58 -5.38 8.57
C VAL A 483 -25.11 -5.14 8.23
N VAL A 484 -24.20 -5.78 8.95
CA VAL A 484 -22.74 -5.71 8.66
C VAL A 484 -22.46 -6.28 7.28
N ASP A 485 -23.03 -7.43 6.93
CA ASP A 485 -22.88 -8.07 5.63
C ASP A 485 -23.48 -7.23 4.51
N GLU A 486 -24.68 -6.64 4.71
CA GLU A 486 -25.30 -5.72 3.75
C GLU A 486 -24.40 -4.50 3.49
N ALA A 487 -23.90 -3.89 4.55
CA ALA A 487 -22.99 -2.74 4.43
C ALA A 487 -21.67 -3.12 3.76
N GLY A 488 -21.14 -4.31 4.08
CA GLY A 488 -19.91 -4.84 3.49
C GLY A 488 -20.04 -5.07 2.00
N GLN A 489 -21.11 -5.74 1.56
CA GLN A 489 -21.37 -5.99 0.14
C GLN A 489 -21.55 -4.69 -0.66
N LYS A 490 -22.31 -3.72 -0.12
CA LYS A 490 -22.46 -2.40 -0.75
C LYS A 490 -21.15 -1.64 -0.85
N ALA A 491 -20.29 -1.76 0.14
CA ALA A 491 -18.95 -1.15 0.09
C ALA A 491 -18.06 -1.82 -0.97
N VAL A 492 -18.18 -3.13 -1.17
CA VAL A 492 -17.50 -3.88 -2.23
C VAL A 492 -18.02 -3.47 -3.60
N GLU A 493 -19.36 -3.37 -3.80
CA GLU A 493 -19.93 -2.90 -5.06
C GLU A 493 -19.45 -1.47 -5.41
N TYR A 494 -19.42 -0.59 -4.41
CA TYR A 494 -18.90 0.77 -4.57
C TYR A 494 -17.42 0.77 -4.94
N GLU A 495 -16.60 -0.02 -4.25
CA GLU A 495 -15.16 -0.10 -4.48
C GLU A 495 -14.85 -0.62 -5.90
N ARG A 496 -15.48 -1.73 -6.33
CA ARG A 496 -15.38 -2.23 -7.70
C ARG A 496 -15.77 -1.17 -8.74
N TYR A 497 -16.85 -0.42 -8.47
CA TYR A 497 -17.32 0.64 -9.37
C TYR A 497 -16.28 1.76 -9.53
N ILE A 498 -15.76 2.30 -8.43
CA ILE A 498 -14.77 3.40 -8.50
C ILE A 498 -13.43 2.94 -9.03
N ASN A 499 -13.04 1.68 -8.78
CA ASN A 499 -11.80 1.11 -9.25
C ASN A 499 -11.77 1.02 -10.78
N ARG A 500 -12.87 0.58 -11.40
CA ARG A 500 -12.99 0.40 -12.86
C ARG A 500 -13.25 1.70 -13.61
N SER A 501 -13.90 2.67 -12.99
CA SER A 501 -14.36 3.89 -13.68
C SER A 501 -13.24 4.89 -14.00
N GLY A 502 -12.05 4.73 -13.41
CA GLY A 502 -10.97 5.71 -13.48
C GLY A 502 -9.88 5.43 -14.50
N ASP A 503 -9.80 4.21 -15.06
CA ASP A 503 -8.64 3.75 -15.84
C ASP A 503 -8.34 4.61 -17.08
N ASP A 504 -9.34 4.98 -17.84
CA ASP A 504 -9.14 5.79 -19.06
C ASP A 504 -8.66 7.21 -18.71
N GLU A 505 -9.22 7.83 -17.67
CA GLU A 505 -8.79 9.15 -17.19
C GLU A 505 -7.35 9.10 -16.68
N ILE A 506 -6.99 8.03 -15.95
CA ILE A 506 -5.61 7.80 -15.46
C ILE A 506 -4.66 7.70 -16.64
N LYS A 507 -4.96 6.89 -17.65
CA LYS A 507 -4.12 6.72 -18.85
C LYS A 507 -3.93 8.04 -19.60
N GLU A 508 -5.01 8.79 -19.86
CA GLU A 508 -4.93 10.09 -20.51
C GLU A 508 -4.08 11.09 -19.72
N ARG A 509 -4.23 11.13 -18.41
CA ARG A 509 -3.47 12.00 -17.53
C ARG A 509 -1.99 11.62 -17.50
N TRP A 510 -1.66 10.35 -17.40
CA TRP A 510 -0.27 9.89 -17.41
C TRP A 510 0.43 10.20 -18.73
N ALA A 511 -0.22 9.95 -19.86
CA ALA A 511 0.33 10.28 -21.17
C ALA A 511 0.54 11.78 -21.36
N SER A 512 -0.44 12.61 -20.97
CA SER A 512 -0.40 14.05 -21.22
C SER A 512 0.42 14.85 -20.21
N GLN A 513 0.36 14.49 -18.93
CA GLN A 513 0.99 15.27 -17.84
C GLN A 513 2.30 14.67 -17.34
N ASN A 514 2.40 13.35 -17.23
CA ASN A 514 3.58 12.67 -16.72
C ASN A 514 4.53 12.21 -17.83
N GLY A 515 4.09 12.19 -19.10
CA GLY A 515 4.87 11.73 -20.24
C GLY A 515 5.15 10.22 -20.20
N VAL A 516 4.23 9.44 -19.58
CA VAL A 516 4.31 7.99 -19.56
C VAL A 516 3.97 7.45 -20.94
N THR A 517 4.80 6.54 -21.45
CA THR A 517 4.49 5.77 -22.66
C THR A 517 3.66 4.57 -22.27
N ILE A 518 2.43 4.50 -22.74
CA ILE A 518 1.52 3.38 -22.51
C ILE A 518 1.55 2.47 -23.73
N THR A 519 1.81 1.19 -23.52
CA THR A 519 1.73 0.14 -24.54
C THR A 519 0.45 -0.62 -24.26
N GLU A 520 -0.53 -0.52 -25.18
CA GLU A 520 -1.80 -1.23 -25.06
C GLU A 520 -1.64 -2.72 -25.41
N LYS A 521 -2.52 -3.55 -24.89
CA LYS A 521 -2.49 -5.01 -25.02
C LYS A 521 -2.46 -5.47 -26.47
N GLU A 522 -3.15 -4.76 -27.36
CA GLU A 522 -3.23 -5.04 -28.79
C GLU A 522 -1.89 -4.85 -29.52
N ASP A 523 -0.98 -4.04 -28.95
CA ASP A 523 0.36 -3.80 -29.47
C ASP A 523 1.41 -4.77 -28.90
N MET A 524 0.98 -5.77 -28.10
CA MET A 524 1.83 -6.73 -27.40
C MET A 524 1.68 -8.14 -27.98
N ASP A 525 2.75 -8.90 -27.97
CA ASP A 525 2.76 -10.34 -28.25
C ASP A 525 2.38 -11.12 -26.98
N ILE A 526 1.10 -11.07 -26.60
CA ILE A 526 0.56 -11.73 -25.39
C ILE A 526 0.78 -13.25 -25.44
N ASP A 527 0.77 -13.86 -26.64
CA ASP A 527 0.99 -15.31 -26.77
C ASP A 527 2.39 -15.70 -26.30
N SER A 528 3.42 -14.86 -26.53
CA SER A 528 4.76 -15.12 -26.02
C SER A 528 4.83 -15.21 -24.49
N PHE A 529 4.04 -14.39 -23.77
CA PHE A 529 3.94 -14.43 -22.32
C PHE A 529 3.18 -15.66 -21.82
N LYS A 530 2.08 -16.04 -22.51
CA LYS A 530 1.32 -17.25 -22.21
C LYS A 530 2.16 -18.52 -22.38
N GLU A 531 2.90 -18.62 -23.50
CA GLU A 531 3.80 -19.75 -23.76
C GLU A 531 4.89 -19.89 -22.70
N ALA A 532 5.43 -18.78 -22.21
CA ALA A 532 6.48 -18.82 -21.19
C ALA A 532 6.02 -19.35 -19.83
N VAL A 533 4.74 -19.23 -19.51
CA VAL A 533 4.14 -19.73 -18.27
C VAL A 533 3.34 -21.01 -18.46
N ASP A 534 3.41 -21.65 -19.63
CA ASP A 534 2.72 -22.91 -19.88
C ASP A 534 3.04 -23.94 -18.77
N GLY A 535 2.00 -24.65 -18.30
CA GLY A 535 2.09 -25.59 -17.18
C GLY A 535 2.32 -24.93 -15.80
N ILE A 536 2.07 -23.63 -15.63
CA ILE A 536 2.14 -22.97 -14.32
C ILE A 536 1.06 -23.50 -13.36
N ASP A 537 -0.11 -23.85 -13.89
CA ASP A 537 -1.20 -24.42 -13.12
C ASP A 537 -0.81 -25.75 -12.51
N ASP A 538 -0.21 -26.66 -13.30
CA ASP A 538 0.31 -27.93 -12.84
C ASP A 538 1.41 -27.75 -11.79
N TRP A 539 2.29 -26.78 -12.00
CA TRP A 539 3.32 -26.43 -11.01
C TRP A 539 2.68 -25.96 -9.70
N PHE A 540 1.68 -25.11 -9.76
CA PHE A 540 0.99 -24.58 -8.59
C PHE A 540 0.23 -25.67 -7.82
N VAL A 541 -0.48 -26.54 -8.53
CA VAL A 541 -1.14 -27.73 -7.94
C VAL A 541 -0.13 -28.62 -7.23
N ASN A 542 1.03 -28.88 -7.86
CA ASN A 542 2.07 -29.72 -7.26
C ASN A 542 2.70 -29.05 -6.02
N GLU A 543 2.88 -27.73 -6.07
CA GLU A 543 3.40 -26.96 -4.93
C GLU A 543 2.43 -27.03 -3.74
N LEU A 544 1.13 -26.84 -3.95
CA LEU A 544 0.11 -26.97 -2.91
C LEU A 544 0.05 -28.40 -2.34
N LYS A 545 0.06 -29.43 -3.20
CA LYS A 545 0.08 -30.81 -2.77
C LYS A 545 1.32 -31.17 -1.94
N SER A 546 2.47 -30.59 -2.27
CA SER A 546 3.70 -30.79 -1.51
C SER A 546 3.61 -30.24 -0.08
N GLN A 547 2.73 -29.27 0.14
CA GLN A 547 2.46 -28.63 1.43
C GLN A 547 1.27 -29.27 2.17
N GLY A 548 0.64 -30.31 1.59
CA GLY A 548 -0.40 -31.10 2.23
C GLY A 548 -1.84 -30.70 1.85
N TYR A 549 -2.04 -29.89 0.81
CA TYR A 549 -3.35 -29.54 0.29
C TYR A 549 -3.78 -30.53 -0.79
N ASP A 550 -4.47 -31.59 -0.39
CA ASP A 550 -4.87 -32.68 -1.30
C ASP A 550 -5.94 -32.25 -2.33
N ASP A 551 -6.76 -31.23 -2.00
CA ASP A 551 -7.81 -30.65 -2.83
C ASP A 551 -7.31 -29.54 -3.80
N ALA A 552 -6.00 -29.40 -3.93
CA ALA A 552 -5.39 -28.34 -4.75
C ALA A 552 -5.87 -28.33 -6.21
N GLN A 553 -6.13 -29.51 -6.81
CA GLN A 553 -6.63 -29.58 -8.18
C GLN A 553 -8.06 -29.03 -8.29
N ASP A 554 -8.92 -29.40 -7.35
CA ASP A 554 -10.31 -28.95 -7.32
C ASP A 554 -10.38 -27.44 -7.13
N LEU A 555 -9.51 -26.89 -6.28
CA LEU A 555 -9.39 -25.44 -6.08
C LEU A 555 -8.97 -24.73 -7.37
N VAL A 556 -7.91 -25.19 -8.04
CA VAL A 556 -7.44 -24.60 -9.31
C VAL A 556 -8.50 -24.72 -10.40
N ASP A 557 -9.22 -25.84 -10.45
CA ASP A 557 -10.30 -26.07 -11.39
C ASP A 557 -11.46 -25.06 -11.25
N LEU A 558 -11.75 -24.57 -10.05
CA LEU A 558 -12.77 -23.54 -9.83
C LEU A 558 -12.41 -22.19 -10.50
N PHE A 559 -11.12 -21.92 -10.69
CA PHE A 559 -10.66 -20.66 -11.30
C PHE A 559 -10.32 -20.82 -12.78
N THR A 560 -9.76 -21.96 -13.20
CA THR A 560 -9.23 -22.16 -14.56
C THR A 560 -10.26 -22.77 -15.50
N LYS A 561 -11.25 -23.51 -14.98
CA LYS A 561 -12.34 -24.00 -15.82
C LYS A 561 -13.30 -22.88 -16.12
N ASP A 562 -13.53 -22.66 -17.39
CA ASP A 562 -14.50 -21.72 -17.90
C ASP A 562 -15.91 -22.13 -17.42
N SER A 563 -16.38 -21.46 -16.36
CA SER A 563 -17.69 -21.72 -15.75
C SER A 563 -18.84 -21.49 -16.74
N PHE A 564 -18.63 -20.62 -17.75
CA PHE A 564 -19.60 -20.38 -18.81
C PHE A 564 -19.61 -21.49 -19.88
N ASN A 565 -18.58 -22.33 -19.92
CA ASN A 565 -18.45 -23.43 -20.90
C ASN A 565 -18.72 -24.81 -20.30
N THR A 566 -18.85 -24.90 -18.97
CA THR A 566 -19.11 -26.16 -18.28
C THR A 566 -20.54 -26.21 -17.75
N VAL A 567 -21.21 -27.31 -17.98
CA VAL A 567 -22.49 -27.64 -17.35
C VAL A 567 -22.44 -29.09 -16.93
N GLN A 568 -22.98 -29.37 -15.75
CA GLN A 568 -23.07 -30.74 -15.25
C GLN A 568 -23.90 -31.60 -16.23
N ASP A 569 -23.43 -32.84 -16.48
CA ASP A 569 -24.15 -33.79 -17.34
C ASP A 569 -25.42 -34.31 -16.63
N TYR A 570 -26.55 -33.91 -17.14
CA TYR A 570 -27.88 -34.32 -16.68
C TYR A 570 -28.57 -35.24 -17.71
N SER A 571 -27.83 -35.82 -18.66
CA SER A 571 -28.39 -36.65 -19.74
C SER A 571 -29.19 -37.87 -19.22
N ASN A 572 -28.92 -38.31 -17.99
CA ASN A 572 -29.59 -39.39 -17.31
C ASN A 572 -30.98 -39.04 -16.73
N LEU A 573 -31.38 -37.77 -16.72
CA LEU A 573 -32.66 -37.33 -16.16
C LEU A 573 -33.89 -37.58 -17.05
N GLY A 574 -33.75 -38.34 -18.16
CA GLY A 574 -34.89 -38.68 -19.00
C GLY A 574 -35.50 -37.54 -19.83
N TRP A 575 -34.67 -36.63 -20.27
CA TRP A 575 -35.08 -35.49 -21.10
C TRP A 575 -35.81 -35.95 -22.36
N PRO A 576 -36.93 -35.28 -22.75
CA PRO A 576 -37.54 -35.50 -24.03
C PRO A 576 -36.66 -34.93 -25.15
N GLU A 577 -36.66 -35.56 -26.33
CA GLU A 577 -36.09 -34.96 -27.51
C GLU A 577 -36.94 -33.74 -27.91
N THR A 578 -36.39 -32.55 -27.84
CA THR A 578 -37.12 -31.30 -28.13
C THR A 578 -36.19 -30.23 -28.69
N THR A 579 -36.76 -29.26 -29.38
CA THR A 579 -36.06 -28.09 -29.85
C THR A 579 -36.78 -26.85 -29.34
N TRP A 580 -36.06 -26.01 -28.63
CA TRP A 580 -36.55 -24.71 -28.17
C TRP A 580 -36.12 -23.62 -29.15
N ASN A 581 -36.93 -22.61 -29.31
CA ASN A 581 -36.56 -21.45 -30.13
C ASN A 581 -36.32 -20.26 -29.21
N PHE A 582 -35.09 -19.75 -29.25
CA PHE A 582 -34.72 -18.52 -28.57
C PHE A 582 -35.00 -17.32 -29.46
N ALA A 583 -35.65 -16.30 -28.96
CA ALA A 583 -35.90 -15.07 -29.68
C ALA A 583 -35.39 -13.86 -28.86
N CYS A 584 -34.62 -13.00 -29.50
CA CYS A 584 -34.21 -11.71 -28.95
C CYS A 584 -34.65 -10.58 -29.91
N SER A 585 -34.82 -9.38 -29.36
CA SER A 585 -35.26 -8.19 -30.08
C SER A 585 -34.14 -7.42 -30.75
N THR A 586 -32.92 -7.97 -30.75
CA THR A 586 -31.70 -7.34 -31.27
C THR A 586 -31.14 -8.10 -32.47
N THR A 587 -30.06 -7.58 -33.06
CA THR A 587 -29.41 -8.23 -34.21
C THR A 587 -28.68 -9.51 -33.82
N GLU A 588 -28.43 -10.39 -34.79
CA GLU A 588 -27.70 -11.66 -34.56
C GLU A 588 -26.27 -11.49 -34.01
N THR A 589 -25.70 -10.30 -34.14
CA THR A 589 -24.36 -9.95 -33.60
C THR A 589 -24.39 -9.25 -32.26
N SER A 590 -25.55 -9.24 -31.59
CA SER A 590 -25.67 -8.61 -30.27
C SER A 590 -25.27 -9.57 -29.15
N THR A 591 -24.85 -9.03 -28.01
CA THR A 591 -24.58 -9.79 -26.81
C THR A 591 -25.77 -10.63 -26.34
N TRP A 592 -27.01 -10.21 -26.59
CA TRP A 592 -28.23 -10.98 -26.30
C TRP A 592 -28.34 -12.24 -27.16
N ALA A 593 -27.97 -12.14 -28.45
CA ALA A 593 -27.95 -13.29 -29.34
C ALA A 593 -26.80 -14.25 -28.98
N ASP A 594 -25.65 -13.73 -28.52
CA ASP A 594 -24.53 -14.54 -28.02
C ASP A 594 -24.92 -15.29 -26.75
N GLY A 595 -25.59 -14.64 -25.80
CA GLY A 595 -26.14 -15.28 -24.63
C GLY A 595 -27.13 -16.40 -24.95
N GLY A 596 -27.99 -16.20 -25.92
CA GLY A 596 -28.91 -17.22 -26.41
C GLY A 596 -28.20 -18.42 -27.06
N ARG A 597 -27.16 -18.18 -27.88
CA ARG A 597 -26.33 -19.25 -28.45
C ARG A 597 -25.60 -20.06 -27.36
N LYS A 598 -25.03 -19.35 -26.37
CA LYS A 598 -24.34 -20.00 -25.26
C LYS A 598 -25.28 -20.86 -24.42
N PHE A 599 -26.46 -20.34 -24.10
CA PHE A 599 -27.50 -21.13 -23.40
C PHE A 599 -27.86 -22.40 -24.21
N GLY A 600 -27.99 -22.29 -25.50
CA GLY A 600 -28.27 -23.44 -26.35
C GLY A 600 -27.18 -24.50 -26.32
N GLU A 601 -25.93 -24.08 -26.40
CA GLU A 601 -24.76 -24.97 -26.28
C GLU A 601 -24.74 -25.71 -24.93
N LEU A 602 -24.94 -24.98 -23.83
CA LEU A 602 -24.95 -25.55 -22.49
C LEU A 602 -26.12 -26.54 -22.30
N MET A 603 -27.31 -26.21 -22.79
CA MET A 603 -28.45 -27.13 -22.74
C MET A 603 -28.21 -28.41 -23.57
N GLU A 604 -27.59 -28.29 -24.72
CA GLU A 604 -27.23 -29.47 -25.53
C GLU A 604 -26.23 -30.36 -24.81
N LYS A 605 -25.19 -29.77 -24.19
CA LYS A 605 -24.22 -30.50 -23.37
C LYS A 605 -24.90 -31.15 -22.15
N ALA A 606 -25.65 -30.40 -21.36
CA ALA A 606 -26.29 -30.89 -20.13
C ALA A 606 -27.27 -32.05 -20.37
N THR A 607 -27.93 -32.08 -21.49
CA THR A 607 -28.99 -33.06 -21.80
C THR A 607 -28.52 -34.19 -22.73
N GLY A 608 -27.23 -34.24 -23.08
CA GLY A 608 -26.67 -35.22 -23.99
C GLY A 608 -27.26 -35.06 -25.40
N GLY A 609 -27.50 -33.85 -25.87
CA GLY A 609 -28.04 -33.51 -27.17
C GLY A 609 -29.55 -33.68 -27.33
N LYS A 610 -30.30 -33.99 -26.28
CA LYS A 610 -31.75 -34.18 -26.32
C LYS A 610 -32.55 -32.88 -26.39
N VAL A 611 -32.06 -31.82 -25.78
CA VAL A 611 -32.65 -30.48 -25.90
C VAL A 611 -31.74 -29.62 -26.75
N LYS A 612 -32.30 -29.09 -27.84
CA LYS A 612 -31.64 -28.14 -28.72
C LYS A 612 -32.28 -26.77 -28.62
N VAL A 613 -31.49 -25.72 -28.72
CA VAL A 613 -31.99 -24.33 -28.71
C VAL A 613 -31.54 -23.66 -30.01
N ASN A 614 -32.49 -23.14 -30.78
CA ASN A 614 -32.26 -22.43 -32.05
C ASN A 614 -32.41 -20.92 -31.87
#